data_6207108f079fa402319ffca3d1f58557
#
_entry.id   6207108f079fa402319ffca3d1f58557
#
_cell.length_a   1.000
_cell.length_b   1.000
_cell.length_c   1.000
_cell.angle_alpha   90.00
_cell.angle_beta   90.00
_cell.angle_gamma   90.00
#
_symmetry.space_group_name_H-M   'P 1'
#
loop_
_entity.id
_entity.type
_entity.pdbx_description
1 polymer ?
#
loop_
_entity_poly.entity_id
_entity_poly.type
_entity_poly.pdbx_seq_one_letter_code
_entity_poly.pdbx_strand_id
1 'polypeptide(L)'
;MKQNNVYYVDQTINHYHGTPPKATPKQAVSIKLMLILMLILTGTIGTYFYYSNSSTYSKTEVSLPVRKMPESEVLLSFLRDIFDKGSALPTEEELARIRYLTVEHSENDQWKFTYSLSDPFSDEQAEKITYVTQDKKLNSQEIDQRDFEAFTGLTALDLTNTYEISQTDQTTLAHMSGLKSYGGAFNESFSKFSDFFGDKSNITELTTQLRSNQELALLLEFPNLNSLSITYVDESVTDFVLLNKLPIKSLSLTFVDELGWLSSMSGLTSLSIQHSETTDLQPLYALTQLQELHLSFLTNVKTIDFVQNMPALQTLDIENVNFSSLERLTGKNSITTLRLASLSQLGSVKAINSLSSLRELTLSGYYENAEALTLPNVEHVEIPSSFLTGLKAPAATSLTLRGGSGELNLAALGKFPKLEQLSLSEIDEITRLGALDGLPSLETLNIYDSSLYKESDALFRLKQVKSLLCSECRLNFEQKSATENSVLEHLTLEQPYFSINNNSVNEVDQMMPYFANMSALRSFTLQDSNLASLEFMSNWQAIEELHLENNAISNIETLSQLPDLQKVYLPGNSVQNKSVLGTGVHVY
;
A
#
# COMPACT_ATOMS: atom_id res chain seq x y z
N MET A 1 21.16 19.34 -4.25
CA MET A 1 19.87 19.98 -3.98
C MET A 1 18.96 19.70 -5.17
N LYS A 2 18.20 18.64 -5.11
CA LYS A 2 17.02 18.40 -5.93
C LYS A 2 15.99 17.78 -4.99
N GLN A 3 14.92 18.51 -4.75
CA GLN A 3 13.76 18.07 -4.01
C GLN A 3 13.07 16.95 -4.79
N ASN A 4 12.87 15.81 -4.16
CA ASN A 4 11.97 14.78 -4.64
C ASN A 4 10.55 15.16 -4.22
N ASN A 5 9.78 15.65 -5.17
CA ASN A 5 8.36 15.92 -4.96
C ASN A 5 7.57 14.65 -5.23
N VAL A 6 6.95 14.12 -4.19
CA VAL A 6 5.82 13.21 -4.31
C VAL A 6 4.64 14.05 -4.82
N TYR A 7 4.21 13.84 -6.04
CA TYR A 7 3.04 14.52 -6.61
C TYR A 7 1.76 13.83 -6.13
N TYR A 8 1.21 14.33 -5.01
CA TYR A 8 -0.23 14.33 -4.84
C TYR A 8 -0.77 15.43 -5.74
N VAL A 9 -1.72 15.09 -6.62
CA VAL A 9 -2.42 16.09 -7.42
C VAL A 9 -3.37 16.84 -6.51
N ASP A 10 -2.88 17.95 -5.95
CA ASP A 10 -3.69 18.90 -5.18
C ASP A 10 -4.37 19.85 -6.18
N GLN A 11 -5.69 19.70 -6.33
CA GLN A 11 -6.50 20.68 -7.03
C GLN A 11 -6.79 21.86 -6.10
N THR A 12 -5.87 22.81 -6.01
CA THR A 12 -6.13 24.12 -5.43
C THR A 12 -7.13 24.89 -6.31
N ILE A 13 -8.38 24.96 -5.86
CA ILE A 13 -9.42 25.84 -6.44
C ILE A 13 -9.13 27.27 -5.98
N ASN A 14 -8.54 28.07 -6.85
CA ASN A 14 -8.47 29.53 -6.69
C ASN A 14 -9.85 30.15 -6.91
N HIS A 15 -10.45 30.70 -5.86
CA HIS A 15 -11.62 31.55 -5.95
C HIS A 15 -11.29 32.88 -6.65
N TYR A 16 -11.61 32.98 -7.92
CA TYR A 16 -11.77 34.26 -8.61
C TYR A 16 -13.26 34.60 -8.73
N HIS A 17 -13.70 35.66 -8.05
CA HIS A 17 -14.97 36.31 -8.31
C HIS A 17 -14.89 37.09 -9.63
N GLY A 18 -15.37 36.46 -10.69
CA GLY A 18 -15.60 37.09 -11.96
C GLY A 18 -16.57 36.22 -12.77
N THR A 19 -17.64 36.83 -13.28
CA THR A 19 -18.63 36.16 -14.14
C THR A 19 -17.94 35.49 -15.32
N PRO A 20 -18.22 34.19 -15.59
CA PRO A 20 -17.51 33.49 -16.67
C PRO A 20 -18.04 33.96 -18.04
N PRO A 21 -17.15 34.18 -19.03
CA PRO A 21 -17.58 34.36 -20.39
C PRO A 21 -18.14 33.05 -20.94
N LYS A 22 -19.25 33.12 -21.66
CA LYS A 22 -19.87 31.97 -22.32
C LYS A 22 -18.87 31.26 -23.24
N ALA A 23 -18.52 30.02 -22.88
CA ALA A 23 -17.67 29.15 -23.68
C ALA A 23 -18.39 28.78 -25.00
N THR A 24 -17.71 29.00 -26.11
CA THR A 24 -18.16 28.56 -27.43
C THR A 24 -17.88 27.07 -27.64
N PRO A 25 -18.69 26.31 -28.39
CA PRO A 25 -18.64 24.84 -28.48
C PRO A 25 -17.41 24.25 -29.18
N LYS A 26 -16.40 25.03 -29.50
CA LYS A 26 -15.24 24.59 -30.27
C LYS A 26 -14.05 24.05 -29.44
N GLN A 27 -14.02 24.25 -28.13
CA GLN A 27 -12.87 23.79 -27.31
C GLN A 27 -13.01 22.37 -26.77
N ALA A 28 -14.22 21.83 -26.61
CA ALA A 28 -14.45 20.46 -26.14
C ALA A 28 -14.07 19.39 -27.20
N VAL A 29 -14.03 19.75 -28.48
CA VAL A 29 -13.64 18.83 -29.57
C VAL A 29 -12.13 18.62 -29.65
N SER A 30 -11.32 19.56 -29.15
CA SER A 30 -9.85 19.52 -29.28
C SER A 30 -9.18 18.46 -28.37
N ILE A 31 -9.69 18.22 -27.17
CA ILE A 31 -9.09 17.27 -26.22
C ILE A 31 -9.43 15.84 -26.61
N LYS A 32 -10.68 15.57 -27.03
CA LYS A 32 -11.04 14.25 -27.58
C LYS A 32 -10.27 13.93 -28.87
N LEU A 33 -10.04 14.91 -29.73
CA LEU A 33 -9.27 14.71 -30.97
C LEU A 33 -7.79 14.46 -30.68
N MET A 34 -7.24 15.06 -29.62
CA MET A 34 -5.85 14.85 -29.21
C MET A 34 -5.63 13.48 -28.57
N LEU A 35 -6.59 13.00 -27.78
CA LEU A 35 -6.60 11.63 -27.23
C LEU A 35 -6.80 10.57 -28.32
N ILE A 36 -7.69 10.81 -29.28
CA ILE A 36 -7.87 9.91 -30.44
C ILE A 36 -6.63 9.91 -31.34
N LEU A 37 -5.96 11.05 -31.52
CA LEU A 37 -4.71 11.10 -32.28
C LEU A 37 -3.55 10.41 -31.57
N MET A 38 -3.47 10.46 -30.24
CA MET A 38 -2.50 9.64 -29.48
C MET A 38 -2.79 8.16 -29.58
N LEU A 39 -4.06 7.73 -29.47
CA LEU A 39 -4.48 6.34 -29.66
C LEU A 39 -4.25 5.83 -31.09
N ILE A 40 -4.43 6.67 -32.10
CA ILE A 40 -4.15 6.31 -33.50
C ILE A 40 -2.63 6.22 -33.76
N LEU A 41 -1.81 7.09 -33.15
CA LEU A 41 -0.35 7.02 -33.30
C LEU A 41 0.23 5.78 -32.61
N THR A 42 -0.27 5.42 -31.42
CA THR A 42 0.16 4.18 -30.74
C THR A 42 -0.35 2.92 -31.44
N GLY A 43 -1.58 2.94 -31.98
CA GLY A 43 -2.13 1.83 -32.78
C GLY A 43 -1.42 1.62 -34.13
N THR A 44 -1.01 2.69 -34.82
CA THR A 44 -0.32 2.56 -36.11
C THR A 44 1.15 2.14 -35.96
N ILE A 45 1.81 2.49 -34.86
CA ILE A 45 3.17 1.98 -34.55
C ILE A 45 3.08 0.50 -34.19
N GLY A 46 2.10 0.09 -33.38
CA GLY A 46 1.86 -1.33 -33.04
C GLY A 46 1.56 -2.21 -34.27
N THR A 47 0.72 -1.72 -35.22
CA THR A 47 0.38 -2.47 -36.45
C THR A 47 1.55 -2.54 -37.44
N TYR A 48 2.43 -1.53 -37.50
CA TYR A 48 3.62 -1.58 -38.36
C TYR A 48 4.63 -2.63 -37.86
N PHE A 49 4.81 -2.79 -36.55
CA PHE A 49 5.64 -3.85 -35.98
C PHE A 49 5.00 -5.25 -36.14
N TYR A 50 3.65 -5.34 -36.10
CA TYR A 50 2.95 -6.61 -36.28
C TYR A 50 3.05 -7.17 -37.70
N TYR A 51 2.98 -6.30 -38.77
CA TYR A 51 3.09 -6.71 -40.15
C TYR A 51 4.52 -6.97 -40.66
N SER A 52 5.54 -6.45 -39.98
CA SER A 52 6.92 -6.69 -40.41
C SER A 52 7.51 -8.03 -39.95
N ASN A 53 6.86 -8.74 -39.04
CA ASN A 53 7.36 -10.00 -38.46
C ASN A 53 6.60 -11.28 -38.89
N SER A 54 5.67 -11.21 -39.84
CA SER A 54 5.03 -12.44 -40.38
C SER A 54 5.85 -13.07 -41.53
N SER A 55 7.08 -13.44 -41.25
CA SER A 55 7.78 -14.43 -42.08
C SER A 55 7.68 -15.79 -41.40
N THR A 56 6.96 -16.69 -42.04
CA THR A 56 6.90 -18.11 -41.74
C THR A 56 8.30 -18.71 -41.69
N TYR A 57 8.91 -18.73 -40.50
CA TYR A 57 10.01 -19.63 -40.21
C TYR A 57 9.45 -20.87 -39.49
N SER A 58 9.60 -22.03 -40.10
CA SER A 58 9.54 -23.32 -39.42
C SER A 58 10.67 -23.35 -38.40
N LYS A 59 10.35 -23.01 -37.13
CA LYS A 59 11.26 -23.19 -36.02
C LYS A 59 11.33 -24.67 -35.68
N THR A 60 12.46 -25.29 -35.93
CA THR A 60 12.90 -26.43 -35.12
C THR A 60 13.09 -25.83 -33.71
N GLU A 61 12.17 -26.14 -32.79
CA GLU A 61 12.31 -25.74 -31.37
C GLU A 61 13.56 -26.43 -30.81
N VAL A 62 14.66 -25.71 -30.78
CA VAL A 62 15.77 -26.04 -29.90
C VAL A 62 15.34 -25.57 -28.51
N SER A 63 14.84 -26.48 -27.68
CA SER A 63 14.54 -26.20 -26.30
C SER A 63 15.85 -25.74 -25.62
N LEU A 64 15.91 -24.50 -25.22
CA LEU A 64 17.03 -24.00 -24.44
C LEU A 64 17.05 -24.73 -23.07
N PRO A 65 18.23 -25.02 -22.51
CA PRO A 65 18.30 -25.62 -21.19
C PRO A 65 17.68 -24.69 -20.13
N VAL A 66 16.99 -25.28 -19.15
CA VAL A 66 16.38 -24.55 -18.02
C VAL A 66 17.49 -23.79 -17.25
N ARG A 67 17.26 -22.52 -16.99
CA ARG A 67 18.17 -21.71 -16.16
C ARG A 67 18.07 -22.16 -14.70
N LYS A 68 19.22 -22.45 -14.11
CA LYS A 68 19.34 -22.81 -12.68
C LYS A 68 19.68 -21.63 -11.79
N MET A 69 20.07 -20.51 -12.40
CA MET A 69 20.46 -19.27 -11.74
C MET A 69 19.99 -18.09 -12.59
N PRO A 70 19.43 -17.03 -11.98
CA PRO A 70 19.15 -15.79 -12.68
C PRO A 70 20.41 -15.17 -13.28
N GLU A 71 20.27 -14.52 -14.42
CA GLU A 71 21.37 -13.79 -15.08
C GLU A 71 21.21 -12.28 -14.92
N SER A 72 19.98 -11.79 -14.66
CA SER A 72 19.71 -10.36 -14.44
C SER A 72 20.32 -9.89 -13.11
N GLU A 73 21.16 -8.87 -13.18
CA GLU A 73 21.83 -8.33 -11.98
C GLU A 73 20.83 -7.75 -10.97
N VAL A 74 19.67 -7.28 -11.42
CA VAL A 74 18.55 -6.84 -10.58
C VAL A 74 18.11 -7.96 -9.63
N LEU A 75 17.78 -9.14 -10.18
CA LEU A 75 17.39 -10.31 -9.37
C LEU A 75 18.54 -10.82 -8.52
N LEU A 76 19.76 -10.83 -9.06
CA LEU A 76 20.93 -11.27 -8.28
C LEU A 76 21.22 -10.35 -7.10
N SER A 77 21.04 -9.03 -7.25
CA SER A 77 21.18 -8.08 -6.15
C SER A 77 20.15 -8.34 -5.05
N PHE A 78 18.89 -8.43 -5.43
CA PHE A 78 17.81 -8.79 -4.50
C PHE A 78 18.11 -10.09 -3.73
N LEU A 79 18.51 -11.14 -4.44
CA LEU A 79 18.78 -12.45 -3.85
C LEU A 79 20.01 -12.46 -2.93
N ARG A 80 21.07 -11.71 -3.28
CA ARG A 80 22.24 -11.57 -2.43
C ARG A 80 21.91 -10.91 -1.10
N ASP A 81 21.04 -9.90 -1.16
CA ASP A 81 20.67 -9.16 0.05
C ASP A 81 19.76 -9.99 0.96
N ILE A 82 18.71 -10.63 0.43
CA ILE A 82 17.79 -11.42 1.28
C ILE A 82 18.39 -12.69 1.86
N PHE A 83 19.47 -13.23 1.24
CA PHE A 83 20.20 -14.40 1.72
C PHE A 83 21.56 -14.07 2.33
N ASP A 84 21.88 -12.79 2.54
CA ASP A 84 23.14 -12.29 3.15
C ASP A 84 24.40 -12.88 2.46
N LYS A 85 24.45 -12.83 1.13
CA LYS A 85 25.51 -13.45 0.31
C LYS A 85 26.71 -12.53 0.05
N GLY A 86 26.60 -11.21 0.29
CA GLY A 86 27.61 -10.24 -0.12
C GLY A 86 27.81 -10.29 -1.63
N SER A 87 28.97 -10.72 -2.13
CA SER A 87 29.25 -10.85 -3.57
C SER A 87 29.04 -12.27 -4.13
N ALA A 88 28.72 -13.26 -3.29
CA ALA A 88 28.50 -14.63 -3.74
C ALA A 88 27.11 -14.81 -4.40
N LEU A 89 26.97 -15.86 -5.19
CA LEU A 89 25.67 -16.23 -5.74
C LEU A 89 24.85 -17.03 -4.72
N PRO A 90 23.51 -16.91 -4.75
CA PRO A 90 22.64 -17.80 -3.98
C PRO A 90 22.76 -19.24 -4.48
N THR A 91 22.36 -20.20 -3.68
CA THR A 91 22.33 -21.63 -4.07
C THR A 91 20.97 -22.00 -4.66
N GLU A 92 20.91 -23.10 -5.44
CA GLU A 92 19.62 -23.64 -5.96
C GLU A 92 18.64 -23.96 -4.80
N GLU A 93 19.14 -24.39 -3.62
CA GLU A 93 18.33 -24.66 -2.45
C GLU A 93 17.72 -23.38 -1.85
N GLU A 94 18.45 -22.27 -1.84
CA GLU A 94 17.96 -20.98 -1.39
C GLU A 94 16.90 -20.43 -2.33
N LEU A 95 17.11 -20.51 -3.64
CA LEU A 95 16.12 -20.13 -4.66
C LEU A 95 14.81 -20.94 -4.50
N ALA A 96 14.93 -22.25 -4.24
CA ALA A 96 13.78 -23.12 -4.03
C ALA A 96 12.98 -22.81 -2.74
N ARG A 97 13.53 -22.04 -1.79
CA ARG A 97 12.83 -21.59 -0.60
C ARG A 97 11.85 -20.46 -0.88
N ILE A 98 12.01 -19.70 -1.96
CA ILE A 98 11.10 -18.63 -2.31
C ILE A 98 9.81 -19.25 -2.86
N ARG A 99 8.70 -19.01 -2.15
CA ARG A 99 7.37 -19.60 -2.44
C ARG A 99 6.43 -18.61 -3.11
N TYR A 100 6.57 -17.34 -2.81
CA TYR A 100 5.80 -16.22 -3.34
C TYR A 100 6.75 -15.14 -3.83
N LEU A 101 6.48 -14.59 -5.00
CA LEU A 101 7.24 -13.48 -5.55
C LEU A 101 6.34 -12.57 -6.39
N THR A 102 6.25 -11.31 -6.02
CA THR A 102 5.72 -10.22 -6.85
C THR A 102 6.87 -9.32 -7.26
N VAL A 103 6.90 -8.94 -8.52
CA VAL A 103 7.90 -8.05 -9.08
C VAL A 103 7.20 -6.81 -9.62
N GLU A 104 7.64 -5.63 -9.18
CA GLU A 104 7.10 -4.34 -9.57
C GLU A 104 8.24 -3.40 -10.00
N HIS A 105 8.00 -2.60 -11.02
CA HIS A 105 8.88 -1.50 -11.39
C HIS A 105 8.15 -0.18 -11.13
N SER A 106 8.62 0.57 -10.13
CA SER A 106 7.92 1.75 -9.63
C SER A 106 8.11 2.96 -10.56
N GLU A 107 7.22 3.96 -10.46
CA GLU A 107 7.32 5.24 -11.16
C GLU A 107 8.62 6.02 -10.85
N ASN A 108 9.31 5.68 -9.77
CA ASN A 108 10.61 6.23 -9.39
C ASN A 108 11.79 5.48 -9.99
N ASP A 109 11.56 4.65 -11.02
CA ASP A 109 12.56 3.78 -11.63
C ASP A 109 13.24 2.84 -10.61
N GLN A 110 12.50 2.29 -9.65
CA GLN A 110 13.02 1.34 -8.67
C GLN A 110 12.33 -0.01 -8.82
N TRP A 111 13.11 -1.08 -8.75
CA TRP A 111 12.58 -2.43 -8.64
C TRP A 111 12.16 -2.72 -7.21
N LYS A 112 10.94 -3.24 -7.06
CA LYS A 112 10.37 -3.67 -5.79
C LYS A 112 9.99 -5.14 -5.89
N PHE A 113 10.44 -5.93 -4.92
CA PHE A 113 10.17 -7.36 -4.80
C PHE A 113 9.41 -7.60 -3.52
N THR A 114 8.23 -8.20 -3.61
CA THR A 114 7.52 -8.70 -2.43
C THR A 114 7.61 -10.22 -2.46
N TYR A 115 8.17 -10.83 -1.44
CA TYR A 115 8.46 -12.26 -1.42
C TYR A 115 8.03 -12.91 -0.11
N SER A 116 7.86 -14.24 -0.14
CA SER A 116 7.72 -15.07 1.07
C SER A 116 8.49 -16.37 0.91
N LEU A 117 9.07 -16.84 2.02
CA LEU A 117 9.71 -18.14 2.12
C LEU A 117 8.72 -19.24 2.58
N SER A 118 7.51 -18.86 3.00
CA SER A 118 6.38 -19.74 3.32
C SER A 118 5.38 -19.76 2.18
N ASP A 119 4.73 -20.91 1.94
CA ASP A 119 3.71 -21.06 0.89
C ASP A 119 2.37 -20.45 1.35
N PRO A 120 1.91 -19.34 0.75
CA PRO A 120 0.68 -18.66 1.14
C PRO A 120 -0.59 -19.50 0.91
N PHE A 121 -0.53 -20.58 0.15
CA PHE A 121 -1.65 -21.49 -0.07
C PHE A 121 -1.78 -22.59 1.01
N SER A 122 -0.78 -22.72 1.86
CA SER A 122 -0.76 -23.70 2.95
C SER A 122 -0.56 -23.08 4.33
N ASP A 123 -0.11 -21.84 4.39
CA ASP A 123 0.17 -21.09 5.61
C ASP A 123 -0.51 -19.71 5.51
N GLU A 124 -1.64 -19.55 6.17
CA GLU A 124 -2.39 -18.27 6.20
C GLU A 124 -1.63 -17.13 6.90
N GLN A 125 -0.59 -17.47 7.66
CA GLN A 125 0.30 -16.51 8.34
C GLN A 125 1.62 -16.29 7.58
N ALA A 126 1.72 -16.76 6.34
CA ALA A 126 2.90 -16.55 5.50
C ALA A 126 3.26 -15.07 5.42
N GLU A 127 4.36 -14.71 6.04
CA GLU A 127 4.86 -13.33 6.03
C GLU A 127 5.33 -12.95 4.63
N LYS A 128 4.87 -11.81 4.14
CA LYS A 128 5.32 -11.20 2.88
C LYS A 128 6.23 -10.02 3.19
N ILE A 129 7.46 -10.12 2.74
CA ILE A 129 8.50 -9.12 2.98
C ILE A 129 8.73 -8.34 1.69
N THR A 130 8.82 -7.02 1.80
CA THR A 130 9.09 -6.14 0.66
C THR A 130 10.55 -5.69 0.68
N TYR A 131 11.20 -5.85 -0.47
CA TYR A 131 12.56 -5.37 -0.76
C TYR A 131 12.51 -4.35 -1.89
N VAL A 132 13.25 -3.25 -1.76
CA VAL A 132 13.38 -2.21 -2.81
C VAL A 132 14.86 -2.05 -3.15
N THR A 133 15.19 -2.07 -4.45
CA THR A 133 16.58 -1.89 -4.90
C THR A 133 17.12 -0.52 -4.52
N GLN A 134 18.32 -0.49 -3.92
CA GLN A 134 18.99 0.74 -3.50
C GLN A 134 20.00 1.25 -4.54
N ASP A 135 20.55 0.37 -5.39
CA ASP A 135 21.51 0.77 -6.42
C ASP A 135 20.78 1.34 -7.64
N LYS A 136 20.87 2.65 -7.83
CA LYS A 136 20.29 3.36 -8.97
C LYS A 136 20.77 2.88 -10.35
N LYS A 137 21.87 2.14 -10.41
CA LYS A 137 22.37 1.55 -11.67
C LYS A 137 21.52 0.37 -12.14
N LEU A 138 20.78 -0.24 -11.22
CA LEU A 138 19.89 -1.36 -11.51
C LEU A 138 18.53 -0.89 -12.01
N ASN A 139 18.16 0.35 -11.75
CA ASN A 139 16.82 0.88 -12.03
C ASN A 139 16.41 0.81 -13.52
N SER A 140 17.38 0.97 -14.44
CA SER A 140 17.14 0.94 -15.89
C SER A 140 17.45 -0.41 -16.54
N GLN A 141 17.69 -1.46 -15.75
CA GLN A 141 17.96 -2.79 -16.28
C GLN A 141 16.67 -3.60 -16.41
N GLU A 142 16.58 -4.39 -17.45
CA GLU A 142 15.49 -5.34 -17.67
C GLU A 142 15.75 -6.65 -16.91
N ILE A 143 14.68 -7.33 -16.51
CA ILE A 143 14.72 -8.70 -16.03
C ILE A 143 14.33 -9.60 -17.19
N ASP A 144 15.13 -10.64 -17.47
CA ASP A 144 14.76 -11.68 -18.43
C ASP A 144 13.74 -12.64 -17.79
N GLN A 145 12.60 -12.86 -18.43
CA GLN A 145 11.56 -13.77 -17.92
C GLN A 145 12.11 -15.16 -17.62
N ARG A 146 13.10 -15.64 -18.35
CA ARG A 146 13.75 -16.92 -18.10
C ARG A 146 14.47 -17.02 -16.76
N ASP A 147 14.79 -15.90 -16.14
CA ASP A 147 15.42 -15.89 -14.81
C ASP A 147 14.53 -16.51 -13.73
N PHE A 148 13.19 -16.44 -13.94
CA PHE A 148 12.25 -17.07 -13.03
C PHE A 148 12.27 -18.61 -13.09
N GLU A 149 12.83 -19.23 -14.12
CA GLU A 149 13.02 -20.70 -14.21
C GLU A 149 13.83 -21.24 -13.03
N ALA A 150 14.73 -20.42 -12.47
CA ALA A 150 15.57 -20.78 -11.34
C ALA A 150 14.81 -20.96 -10.02
N PHE A 151 13.59 -20.40 -9.92
CA PHE A 151 12.79 -20.42 -8.69
C PHE A 151 11.86 -21.64 -8.64
N THR A 152 12.42 -22.82 -8.53
CA THR A 152 11.68 -24.10 -8.61
C THR A 152 10.66 -24.32 -7.50
N GLY A 153 10.74 -23.54 -6.41
CA GLY A 153 9.83 -23.61 -5.27
C GLY A 153 8.59 -22.72 -5.37
N LEU A 154 8.50 -21.84 -6.38
CA LEU A 154 7.40 -20.89 -6.47
C LEU A 154 6.03 -21.56 -6.57
N THR A 155 5.10 -21.06 -5.74
CA THR A 155 3.67 -21.35 -5.81
C THR A 155 2.87 -20.16 -6.32
N ALA A 156 3.41 -18.94 -6.21
CA ALA A 156 2.85 -17.73 -6.78
C ALA A 156 3.92 -16.85 -7.41
N LEU A 157 3.66 -16.38 -8.64
CA LEU A 157 4.48 -15.39 -9.35
C LEU A 157 3.57 -14.32 -9.93
N ASP A 158 3.80 -13.05 -9.58
CA ASP A 158 3.04 -11.92 -10.09
C ASP A 158 3.96 -10.88 -10.72
N LEU A 159 3.75 -10.62 -12.00
CA LEU A 159 4.50 -9.70 -12.85
C LEU A 159 3.63 -8.57 -13.41
N THR A 160 2.39 -8.42 -12.93
CA THR A 160 1.37 -7.54 -13.52
C THR A 160 1.76 -6.06 -13.53
N ASN A 161 2.56 -5.62 -12.55
CA ASN A 161 3.02 -4.24 -12.44
C ASN A 161 4.42 -4.02 -13.03
N THR A 162 4.78 -4.80 -14.05
CA THR A 162 6.06 -4.64 -14.75
C THR A 162 5.90 -4.44 -16.23
N TYR A 163 6.69 -3.52 -16.81
CA TYR A 163 6.85 -3.30 -18.25
C TYR A 163 8.25 -3.71 -18.73
N GLU A 164 9.19 -3.87 -17.81
CA GLU A 164 10.62 -4.01 -18.05
C GLU A 164 11.07 -5.48 -18.00
N ILE A 165 10.14 -6.42 -18.33
CA ILE A 165 10.46 -7.83 -18.45
C ILE A 165 10.60 -8.19 -19.92
N SER A 166 11.79 -8.64 -20.31
CA SER A 166 12.02 -9.12 -21.67
C SER A 166 11.35 -10.49 -21.89
N GLN A 167 10.53 -10.58 -22.93
CA GLN A 167 9.76 -11.78 -23.26
C GLN A 167 10.47 -12.62 -24.34
N THR A 168 11.70 -13.00 -24.13
CA THR A 168 12.48 -13.69 -25.15
C THR A 168 12.15 -15.17 -25.28
N ASP A 169 11.64 -15.81 -24.21
CA ASP A 169 11.27 -17.24 -24.28
C ASP A 169 10.16 -17.58 -23.25
N GLN A 170 9.04 -18.10 -23.76
CA GLN A 170 7.83 -18.38 -22.96
C GLN A 170 7.78 -19.81 -22.40
N THR A 171 8.85 -20.58 -22.47
CA THR A 171 8.91 -21.94 -21.92
C THR A 171 9.04 -21.98 -20.41
N THR A 172 9.28 -20.84 -19.77
CA THR A 172 9.52 -20.67 -18.33
C THR A 172 8.45 -21.32 -17.47
N LEU A 173 7.17 -21.08 -17.76
CA LEU A 173 6.06 -21.54 -16.92
C LEU A 173 5.89 -23.06 -16.89
N ALA A 174 6.29 -23.75 -17.95
CA ALA A 174 6.21 -25.22 -18.03
C ALA A 174 7.09 -25.92 -16.98
N HIS A 175 8.14 -25.26 -16.50
CA HIS A 175 9.07 -25.78 -15.49
C HIS A 175 8.64 -25.47 -14.05
N MET A 176 7.64 -24.60 -13.86
CA MET A 176 7.09 -24.21 -12.56
C MET A 176 5.90 -25.11 -12.16
N SER A 177 6.14 -26.41 -12.00
CA SER A 177 5.08 -27.40 -11.74
C SER A 177 4.31 -27.19 -10.44
N GLY A 178 4.85 -26.42 -9.48
CA GLY A 178 4.22 -26.06 -8.21
C GLY A 178 3.35 -24.81 -8.26
N LEU A 179 3.33 -24.09 -9.40
CA LEU A 179 2.65 -22.82 -9.51
C LEU A 179 1.13 -22.97 -9.41
N LYS A 180 0.51 -22.16 -8.54
CA LYS A 180 -0.93 -22.09 -8.30
C LYS A 180 -1.51 -20.73 -8.66
N SER A 181 -0.71 -19.65 -8.53
CA SER A 181 -1.08 -18.29 -8.87
C SER A 181 -0.08 -17.69 -9.85
N TYR A 182 -0.59 -17.06 -10.90
CA TYR A 182 0.21 -16.35 -11.88
C TYR A 182 -0.42 -15.04 -12.32
N GLY A 183 0.38 -13.98 -12.34
CA GLY A 183 0.05 -12.69 -12.95
C GLY A 183 1.04 -12.38 -14.08
N GLY A 184 0.55 -12.28 -15.30
CA GLY A 184 1.37 -11.97 -16.47
C GLY A 184 1.77 -10.50 -16.55
N ALA A 185 2.95 -10.19 -17.09
CA ALA A 185 3.42 -8.84 -17.30
C ALA A 185 2.44 -8.03 -18.19
N PHE A 186 2.42 -6.70 -18.01
CA PHE A 186 1.43 -5.81 -18.65
C PHE A 186 1.35 -5.94 -20.16
N ASN A 187 2.47 -6.19 -20.83
CA ASN A 187 2.53 -6.35 -22.29
C ASN A 187 2.37 -7.82 -22.76
N GLU A 188 2.21 -8.77 -21.84
CA GLU A 188 2.09 -10.18 -22.13
C GLU A 188 0.65 -10.53 -22.59
N SER A 189 0.53 -11.20 -23.72
CA SER A 189 -0.76 -11.68 -24.24
C SER A 189 -1.11 -13.02 -23.62
N PHE A 190 -2.33 -13.17 -23.11
CA PHE A 190 -2.80 -14.42 -22.53
C PHE A 190 -2.70 -15.61 -23.50
N SER A 191 -3.00 -15.41 -24.78
CA SER A 191 -2.87 -16.44 -25.81
C SER A 191 -1.44 -16.94 -26.00
N LYS A 192 -0.45 -16.14 -25.62
CA LYS A 192 0.95 -16.54 -25.71
C LYS A 192 1.40 -17.37 -24.53
N PHE A 193 1.03 -17.00 -23.30
CA PHE A 193 1.54 -17.70 -22.12
C PHE A 193 0.64 -18.85 -21.65
N SER A 194 -0.65 -18.87 -22.01
CA SER A 194 -1.56 -19.95 -21.60
C SER A 194 -1.10 -21.35 -22.03
N ASP A 195 -0.40 -21.45 -23.16
CA ASP A 195 0.11 -22.72 -23.67
C ASP A 195 1.36 -23.22 -22.93
N PHE A 196 2.02 -22.39 -22.14
CA PHE A 196 3.27 -22.71 -21.45
C PHE A 196 3.09 -23.31 -20.06
N PHE A 197 1.87 -23.33 -19.52
CA PHE A 197 1.61 -24.04 -18.27
C PHE A 197 1.69 -25.54 -18.46
N GLY A 198 2.56 -26.21 -17.70
CA GLY A 198 2.73 -27.66 -17.78
C GLY A 198 1.50 -28.43 -17.30
N ASP A 199 0.85 -27.98 -16.23
CA ASP A 199 -0.41 -28.50 -15.70
C ASP A 199 -1.34 -27.36 -15.32
N LYS A 200 -2.26 -27.03 -16.20
CA LYS A 200 -3.26 -25.97 -16.01
C LYS A 200 -4.23 -26.26 -14.85
N SER A 201 -4.35 -27.54 -14.42
CA SER A 201 -5.21 -27.91 -13.30
C SER A 201 -4.64 -27.47 -11.93
N ASN A 202 -3.36 -27.14 -11.85
CA ASN A 202 -2.75 -26.62 -10.63
C ASN A 202 -3.06 -25.12 -10.42
N ILE A 203 -3.36 -24.39 -11.47
CA ILE A 203 -3.61 -22.95 -11.40
C ILE A 203 -5.00 -22.72 -10.82
N THR A 204 -5.05 -22.03 -9.69
CA THR A 204 -6.26 -21.63 -8.98
C THR A 204 -6.51 -20.14 -9.04
N GLU A 205 -5.46 -19.35 -9.28
CA GLU A 205 -5.51 -17.90 -9.37
C GLU A 205 -4.79 -17.42 -10.62
N LEU A 206 -5.40 -16.48 -11.33
CA LEU A 206 -4.84 -15.93 -12.56
C LEU A 206 -5.14 -14.43 -12.67
N THR A 207 -4.11 -13.64 -12.96
CA THR A 207 -4.26 -12.24 -13.37
C THR A 207 -3.81 -12.09 -14.82
N THR A 208 -4.68 -11.54 -15.68
CA THR A 208 -4.43 -11.46 -17.12
C THR A 208 -5.15 -10.29 -17.78
N GLN A 209 -4.85 -10.07 -19.05
CA GLN A 209 -5.56 -9.20 -19.96
C GLN A 209 -6.28 -10.05 -21.00
N LEU A 210 -7.41 -9.58 -21.52
CA LEU A 210 -8.18 -10.26 -22.56
C LEU A 210 -8.33 -9.37 -23.79
N ARG A 211 -7.82 -9.82 -24.92
CA ARG A 211 -7.82 -9.05 -26.18
C ARG A 211 -8.76 -9.65 -27.24
N SER A 212 -9.37 -10.81 -26.97
CA SER A 212 -10.32 -11.45 -27.88
C SER A 212 -11.18 -12.49 -27.15
N ASN A 213 -12.33 -12.83 -27.73
CA ASN A 213 -13.15 -13.97 -27.26
C ASN A 213 -12.39 -15.32 -27.33
N GLN A 214 -11.38 -15.42 -28.18
CA GLN A 214 -10.54 -16.62 -28.24
C GLN A 214 -9.69 -16.74 -26.97
N GLU A 215 -9.09 -15.65 -26.48
CA GLU A 215 -8.35 -15.63 -25.21
C GLU A 215 -9.27 -15.92 -24.03
N LEU A 216 -10.48 -15.34 -24.01
CA LEU A 216 -11.47 -15.66 -23.00
C LEU A 216 -11.80 -17.18 -22.97
N ALA A 217 -11.90 -17.81 -24.14
CA ALA A 217 -12.16 -19.25 -24.23
C ALA A 217 -10.99 -20.11 -23.68
N LEU A 218 -9.74 -19.66 -23.79
CA LEU A 218 -8.57 -20.36 -23.22
C LEU A 218 -8.62 -20.46 -21.69
N LEU A 219 -9.33 -19.56 -21.00
CA LEU A 219 -9.52 -19.68 -19.55
C LEU A 219 -10.21 -20.99 -19.16
N LEU A 220 -11.03 -21.57 -20.04
CA LEU A 220 -11.70 -22.84 -19.77
C LEU A 220 -10.74 -24.04 -19.65
N GLU A 221 -9.49 -23.87 -20.06
CA GLU A 221 -8.46 -24.89 -19.91
C GLU A 221 -7.87 -24.97 -18.50
N PHE A 222 -8.29 -24.04 -17.60
CA PHE A 222 -7.90 -23.96 -16.20
C PHE A 222 -9.06 -24.42 -15.29
N PRO A 223 -9.31 -25.73 -15.15
CA PRO A 223 -10.54 -26.25 -14.56
C PRO A 223 -10.72 -25.92 -13.06
N ASN A 224 -9.65 -25.59 -12.37
CA ASN A 224 -9.65 -25.27 -10.94
C ASN A 224 -9.51 -23.76 -10.65
N LEU A 225 -9.62 -22.92 -11.69
CA LEU A 225 -9.51 -21.47 -11.56
C LEU A 225 -10.68 -20.93 -10.71
N ASN A 226 -10.38 -20.47 -9.50
CA ASN A 226 -11.36 -19.95 -8.57
C ASN A 226 -11.20 -18.45 -8.27
N SER A 227 -10.04 -17.88 -8.59
CA SER A 227 -9.77 -16.45 -8.51
C SER A 227 -9.25 -15.93 -9.87
N LEU A 228 -9.97 -14.96 -10.42
CA LEU A 228 -9.62 -14.36 -11.71
C LEU A 228 -9.58 -12.84 -11.60
N SER A 229 -8.44 -12.24 -11.97
CA SER A 229 -8.30 -10.80 -12.13
C SER A 229 -8.08 -10.46 -13.60
N ILE A 230 -8.94 -9.62 -14.15
CA ILE A 230 -8.86 -9.12 -15.53
C ILE A 230 -8.49 -7.65 -15.47
N THR A 231 -7.25 -7.32 -15.82
CA THR A 231 -6.70 -5.96 -15.70
C THR A 231 -6.93 -5.09 -16.92
N TYR A 232 -7.29 -5.70 -18.04
CA TYR A 232 -7.66 -5.01 -19.27
C TYR A 232 -8.54 -5.92 -20.14
N VAL A 233 -9.51 -5.31 -20.82
CA VAL A 233 -10.39 -5.99 -21.78
C VAL A 233 -10.49 -5.16 -23.06
N ASP A 234 -10.23 -5.80 -24.22
CA ASP A 234 -10.50 -5.18 -25.51
C ASP A 234 -12.01 -5.18 -25.80
N GLU A 235 -12.51 -4.15 -26.49
CA GLU A 235 -13.94 -4.00 -26.82
C GLU A 235 -14.52 -5.18 -27.63
N SER A 236 -13.67 -5.98 -28.28
CA SER A 236 -14.09 -7.17 -29.03
C SER A 236 -14.44 -8.37 -28.14
N VAL A 237 -14.11 -8.34 -26.84
CA VAL A 237 -14.41 -9.40 -25.90
C VAL A 237 -15.83 -9.25 -25.36
N THR A 238 -16.71 -10.18 -25.73
CA THR A 238 -18.15 -10.11 -25.40
C THR A 238 -18.70 -11.39 -24.76
N ASP A 239 -18.02 -12.53 -24.89
CA ASP A 239 -18.55 -13.84 -24.53
C ASP A 239 -18.32 -14.22 -23.05
N PHE A 240 -18.32 -13.25 -22.14
CA PHE A 240 -18.05 -13.44 -20.70
C PHE A 240 -18.93 -14.50 -20.02
N VAL A 241 -20.07 -14.87 -20.59
CA VAL A 241 -20.90 -15.98 -20.11
C VAL A 241 -20.13 -17.30 -20.02
N LEU A 242 -19.03 -17.44 -20.78
CA LEU A 242 -18.13 -18.60 -20.70
C LEU A 242 -17.52 -18.79 -19.30
N LEU A 243 -17.30 -17.72 -18.56
CA LEU A 243 -16.74 -17.76 -17.19
C LEU A 243 -17.62 -18.53 -16.21
N ASN A 244 -18.93 -18.66 -16.47
CA ASN A 244 -19.84 -19.49 -15.66
C ASN A 244 -19.51 -20.98 -15.65
N LYS A 245 -18.68 -21.43 -16.60
CA LYS A 245 -18.22 -22.83 -16.67
C LYS A 245 -17.06 -23.11 -15.70
N LEU A 246 -16.47 -22.06 -15.12
CA LEU A 246 -15.35 -22.16 -14.20
C LEU A 246 -15.85 -21.99 -12.75
N PRO A 247 -15.16 -22.60 -11.76
CA PRO A 247 -15.55 -22.51 -10.35
C PRO A 247 -15.15 -21.19 -9.69
N ILE A 248 -15.27 -20.07 -10.43
CA ILE A 248 -14.81 -18.75 -9.97
C ILE A 248 -15.61 -18.31 -8.74
N LYS A 249 -14.91 -17.96 -7.68
CA LYS A 249 -15.40 -17.42 -6.41
C LYS A 249 -14.99 -15.96 -6.19
N SER A 250 -13.80 -15.61 -6.66
CA SER A 250 -13.26 -14.25 -6.59
C SER A 250 -13.04 -13.72 -8.00
N LEU A 251 -13.56 -12.53 -8.28
CA LEU A 251 -13.45 -11.88 -9.58
C LEU A 251 -13.06 -10.41 -9.40
N SER A 252 -11.99 -9.99 -10.06
CA SER A 252 -11.59 -8.59 -10.15
C SER A 252 -11.61 -8.13 -11.61
N LEU A 253 -12.26 -7.01 -11.87
CA LEU A 253 -12.46 -6.44 -13.20
C LEU A 253 -11.96 -5.00 -13.22
N THR A 254 -11.04 -4.69 -14.11
CA THR A 254 -10.56 -3.32 -14.33
C THR A 254 -10.82 -2.91 -15.79
N PHE A 255 -11.39 -1.73 -16.00
CA PHE A 255 -11.78 -1.21 -17.33
C PHE A 255 -12.81 -2.08 -18.08
N VAL A 256 -13.75 -2.72 -17.36
CA VAL A 256 -14.82 -3.52 -17.94
C VAL A 256 -16.14 -2.79 -17.75
N ASP A 257 -16.80 -2.37 -18.84
CA ASP A 257 -18.02 -1.55 -18.80
C ASP A 257 -19.30 -2.38 -18.89
N GLU A 258 -19.29 -3.46 -19.68
CA GLU A 258 -20.44 -4.31 -19.90
C GLU A 258 -20.52 -5.42 -18.84
N LEU A 259 -21.33 -5.21 -17.80
CA LEU A 259 -21.43 -6.07 -16.62
C LEU A 259 -22.65 -7.01 -16.61
N GLY A 260 -23.51 -6.99 -17.68
CA GLY A 260 -24.76 -7.75 -17.73
C GLY A 260 -24.62 -9.25 -17.45
N TRP A 261 -23.52 -9.84 -17.86
CA TRP A 261 -23.19 -11.27 -17.68
C TRP A 261 -22.94 -11.66 -16.22
N LEU A 262 -22.56 -10.73 -15.33
CA LEU A 262 -22.37 -10.99 -13.90
C LEU A 262 -23.62 -11.57 -13.23
N SER A 263 -24.80 -11.25 -13.72
CA SER A 263 -26.06 -11.78 -13.18
C SER A 263 -26.14 -13.31 -13.20
N SER A 264 -25.36 -13.98 -14.05
CA SER A 264 -25.28 -15.43 -14.14
C SER A 264 -24.22 -16.05 -13.22
N MET A 265 -23.36 -15.26 -12.57
CA MET A 265 -22.28 -15.71 -11.68
C MET A 265 -22.72 -15.74 -10.20
N SER A 266 -23.90 -16.30 -9.91
CA SER A 266 -24.50 -16.31 -8.57
C SER A 266 -23.66 -16.98 -7.48
N GLY A 267 -22.61 -17.72 -7.85
CA GLY A 267 -21.68 -18.38 -6.94
C GLY A 267 -20.51 -17.51 -6.47
N LEU A 268 -20.39 -16.26 -6.95
CA LEU A 268 -19.33 -15.35 -6.50
C LEU A 268 -19.47 -15.02 -5.02
N THR A 269 -18.32 -15.00 -4.35
CA THR A 269 -18.19 -14.60 -2.94
C THR A 269 -17.39 -13.31 -2.77
N SER A 270 -16.52 -12.98 -3.71
CA SER A 270 -15.74 -11.74 -3.74
C SER A 270 -15.78 -11.12 -5.14
N LEU A 271 -16.04 -9.81 -5.22
CA LEU A 271 -16.10 -9.04 -6.47
C LEU A 271 -15.44 -7.68 -6.30
N SER A 272 -14.53 -7.36 -7.20
CA SER A 272 -13.93 -6.03 -7.34
C SER A 272 -14.22 -5.49 -8.74
N ILE A 273 -14.71 -4.24 -8.84
CA ILE A 273 -14.90 -3.54 -10.11
C ILE A 273 -14.22 -2.17 -10.00
N GLN A 274 -13.30 -1.91 -10.93
CA GLN A 274 -12.48 -0.70 -10.90
C GLN A 274 -12.45 -0.04 -12.28
N HIS A 275 -12.42 1.31 -12.28
CA HIS A 275 -12.27 2.13 -13.50
C HIS A 275 -13.27 1.76 -14.61
N SER A 276 -14.54 1.55 -14.28
CA SER A 276 -15.59 1.21 -15.24
C SER A 276 -16.48 2.42 -15.52
N GLU A 277 -16.79 2.63 -16.80
CA GLU A 277 -17.74 3.65 -17.26
C GLU A 277 -19.21 3.19 -17.15
N THR A 278 -19.47 2.02 -16.56
CA THR A 278 -20.83 1.50 -16.40
C THR A 278 -21.75 2.47 -15.66
N THR A 279 -22.99 2.51 -16.09
CA THR A 279 -24.07 3.26 -15.40
C THR A 279 -25.04 2.33 -14.66
N ASP A 280 -24.96 1.02 -14.92
CA ASP A 280 -25.94 0.04 -14.45
C ASP A 280 -25.26 -1.09 -13.67
N LEU A 281 -25.48 -1.11 -12.35
CA LEU A 281 -25.09 -2.20 -11.47
C LEU A 281 -26.26 -3.17 -11.16
N GLN A 282 -27.32 -3.17 -11.95
CA GLN A 282 -28.45 -4.09 -11.81
C GLN A 282 -28.00 -5.57 -11.82
N PRO A 283 -26.99 -5.99 -12.62
CA PRO A 283 -26.50 -7.37 -12.58
C PRO A 283 -26.06 -7.85 -11.20
N LEU A 284 -25.60 -6.96 -10.33
CA LEU A 284 -25.16 -7.29 -8.97
C LEU A 284 -26.30 -7.77 -8.06
N TYR A 285 -27.58 -7.48 -8.40
CA TYR A 285 -28.73 -7.96 -7.62
C TYR A 285 -28.84 -9.50 -7.57
N ALA A 286 -28.25 -10.21 -8.53
CA ALA A 286 -28.23 -11.67 -8.56
C ALA A 286 -27.15 -12.29 -7.66
N LEU A 287 -26.18 -11.51 -7.18
CA LEU A 287 -25.01 -12.00 -6.45
C LEU A 287 -25.29 -12.14 -4.94
N THR A 288 -26.26 -12.96 -4.59
CA THR A 288 -26.76 -13.11 -3.20
C THR A 288 -25.78 -13.79 -2.25
N GLN A 289 -24.75 -14.46 -2.77
CA GLN A 289 -23.70 -15.13 -1.99
C GLN A 289 -22.47 -14.24 -1.74
N LEU A 290 -22.49 -13.02 -2.27
CA LEU A 290 -21.34 -12.12 -2.19
C LEU A 290 -21.08 -11.73 -0.72
N GLN A 291 -19.84 -11.91 -0.31
CA GLN A 291 -19.32 -11.58 1.03
C GLN A 291 -18.48 -10.32 1.01
N GLU A 292 -17.76 -10.11 -0.10
CA GLU A 292 -16.86 -8.97 -0.28
C GLU A 292 -17.19 -8.25 -1.59
N LEU A 293 -17.35 -6.93 -1.50
CA LEU A 293 -17.58 -6.07 -2.66
C LEU A 293 -16.68 -4.83 -2.58
N HIS A 294 -15.85 -4.66 -3.61
CA HIS A 294 -14.99 -3.50 -3.80
C HIS A 294 -15.39 -2.77 -5.07
N LEU A 295 -15.72 -1.51 -4.96
CA LEU A 295 -16.09 -0.64 -6.09
C LEU A 295 -15.22 0.61 -6.07
N SER A 296 -14.42 0.83 -7.11
CA SER A 296 -13.57 2.01 -7.17
C SER A 296 -13.58 2.68 -8.54
N PHE A 297 -13.59 4.02 -8.54
CA PHE A 297 -13.59 4.85 -9.75
C PHE A 297 -14.76 4.56 -10.70
N LEU A 298 -15.99 4.38 -10.14
CA LEU A 298 -17.23 4.20 -10.88
C LEU A 298 -18.04 5.49 -10.87
N THR A 299 -17.57 6.53 -11.56
CA THR A 299 -18.11 7.90 -11.47
C THR A 299 -19.51 8.06 -12.05
N ASN A 300 -19.96 7.13 -12.90
CA ASN A 300 -21.28 7.12 -13.51
C ASN A 300 -22.36 6.44 -12.66
N VAL A 301 -21.98 5.66 -11.64
CA VAL A 301 -22.90 4.99 -10.70
C VAL A 301 -23.47 5.99 -9.71
N LYS A 302 -24.82 6.01 -9.58
CA LYS A 302 -25.57 6.99 -8.76
C LYS A 302 -26.28 6.38 -7.55
N THR A 303 -26.32 5.06 -7.42
CA THR A 303 -27.02 4.35 -6.35
C THR A 303 -26.32 3.06 -5.99
N ILE A 304 -26.47 2.65 -4.74
CA ILE A 304 -26.00 1.36 -4.20
C ILE A 304 -27.18 0.44 -3.83
N ASP A 305 -28.32 0.56 -4.52
CA ASP A 305 -29.54 -0.18 -4.22
C ASP A 305 -29.35 -1.71 -4.22
N PHE A 306 -28.44 -2.23 -5.04
CA PHE A 306 -28.09 -3.65 -5.14
C PHE A 306 -27.65 -4.25 -3.80
N VAL A 307 -27.08 -3.47 -2.89
CA VAL A 307 -26.61 -3.95 -1.58
C VAL A 307 -27.74 -4.60 -0.77
N GLN A 308 -29.00 -4.18 -0.96
CA GLN A 308 -30.14 -4.79 -0.25
C GLN A 308 -30.30 -6.28 -0.58
N ASN A 309 -29.91 -6.72 -1.76
CA ASN A 309 -30.04 -8.09 -2.24
C ASN A 309 -28.84 -8.99 -1.86
N MET A 310 -27.88 -8.48 -1.08
CA MET A 310 -26.66 -9.19 -0.66
C MET A 310 -26.70 -9.53 0.84
N PRO A 311 -27.45 -10.56 1.26
CA PRO A 311 -27.59 -10.88 2.70
C PRO A 311 -26.29 -11.38 3.34
N ALA A 312 -25.37 -11.92 2.54
CA ALA A 312 -24.08 -12.47 2.99
C ALA A 312 -22.95 -11.43 3.05
N LEU A 313 -23.20 -10.18 2.61
CA LEU A 313 -22.17 -9.15 2.46
C LEU A 313 -21.58 -8.76 3.83
N GLN A 314 -20.28 -8.96 3.99
CA GLN A 314 -19.51 -8.68 5.21
C GLN A 314 -18.59 -7.48 5.03
N THR A 315 -17.95 -7.39 3.87
CA THR A 315 -17.04 -6.29 3.52
C THR A 315 -17.62 -5.48 2.37
N LEU A 316 -17.73 -4.17 2.59
CA LEU A 316 -18.10 -3.21 1.56
C LEU A 316 -17.06 -2.10 1.51
N ASP A 317 -16.34 -2.02 0.39
CA ASP A 317 -15.35 -0.98 0.11
C ASP A 317 -15.77 -0.19 -1.12
N ILE A 318 -15.95 1.11 -0.95
CA ILE A 318 -16.37 2.00 -2.02
C ILE A 318 -15.48 3.24 -2.06
N GLU A 319 -14.83 3.45 -3.19
CA GLU A 319 -13.93 4.58 -3.41
C GLU A 319 -14.27 5.32 -4.70
N ASN A 320 -14.35 6.64 -4.63
CA ASN A 320 -14.58 7.51 -5.80
C ASN A 320 -15.77 7.07 -6.68
N VAL A 321 -16.92 6.88 -6.03
CA VAL A 321 -18.22 6.55 -6.66
C VAL A 321 -19.23 7.65 -6.35
N ASN A 322 -20.01 8.08 -7.34
CA ASN A 322 -20.85 9.28 -7.26
C ASN A 322 -22.29 9.04 -6.75
N PHE A 323 -22.51 8.19 -5.75
CA PHE A 323 -23.83 8.06 -5.14
C PHE A 323 -24.01 9.06 -3.97
N SER A 324 -25.26 9.40 -3.67
CA SER A 324 -25.59 10.46 -2.71
C SER A 324 -26.15 9.98 -1.37
N SER A 325 -26.45 8.69 -1.20
CA SER A 325 -27.12 8.19 0.00
C SER A 325 -26.65 6.79 0.40
N LEU A 326 -26.47 6.61 1.72
CA LEU A 326 -26.21 5.31 2.37
C LEU A 326 -27.47 4.67 2.96
N GLU A 327 -28.67 5.23 2.75
CA GLU A 327 -29.90 4.71 3.38
C GLU A 327 -30.14 3.22 3.11
N ARG A 328 -29.66 2.71 1.98
CA ARG A 328 -29.73 1.28 1.62
C ARG A 328 -28.89 0.36 2.49
N LEU A 329 -27.96 0.91 3.27
CA LEU A 329 -27.21 0.15 4.27
C LEU A 329 -28.00 -0.03 5.58
N THR A 330 -29.11 0.70 5.77
CA THR A 330 -29.88 0.63 7.02
C THR A 330 -30.31 -0.81 7.33
N GLY A 331 -29.91 -1.31 8.50
CA GLY A 331 -30.24 -2.67 8.95
C GLY A 331 -29.41 -3.79 8.34
N LYS A 332 -28.36 -3.48 7.56
CA LYS A 332 -27.42 -4.47 7.01
C LYS A 332 -26.46 -4.99 8.09
N ASN A 333 -26.99 -5.81 9.00
CA ASN A 333 -26.24 -6.34 10.14
C ASN A 333 -25.22 -7.44 9.78
N SER A 334 -25.11 -7.83 8.51
CA SER A 334 -24.04 -8.73 8.05
C SER A 334 -22.69 -7.99 7.84
N ILE A 335 -22.73 -6.65 7.65
CA ILE A 335 -21.52 -5.87 7.37
C ILE A 335 -20.71 -5.72 8.64
N THR A 336 -19.48 -6.21 8.58
CA THR A 336 -18.45 -6.12 9.63
C THR A 336 -17.36 -5.12 9.31
N THR A 337 -17.06 -4.91 8.02
CA THR A 337 -16.06 -3.97 7.53
C THR A 337 -16.68 -3.04 6.50
N LEU A 338 -16.58 -1.72 6.74
CA LEU A 338 -17.07 -0.69 5.84
C LEU A 338 -15.96 0.33 5.56
N ARG A 339 -15.58 0.47 4.30
CA ARG A 339 -14.66 1.49 3.83
C ARG A 339 -15.35 2.39 2.81
N LEU A 340 -15.35 3.68 3.05
CA LEU A 340 -15.92 4.71 2.20
C LEU A 340 -14.89 5.81 1.97
N ALA A 341 -14.42 5.95 0.73
CA ALA A 341 -13.34 6.87 0.39
C ALA A 341 -13.73 7.78 -0.77
N SER A 342 -13.37 9.05 -0.68
CA SER A 342 -13.49 10.03 -1.79
C SER A 342 -14.91 10.12 -2.38
N LEU A 343 -15.94 10.11 -1.52
CA LEU A 343 -17.37 10.14 -1.92
C LEU A 343 -17.90 11.57 -1.91
N SER A 344 -17.54 12.36 -2.89
CA SER A 344 -17.85 13.81 -2.97
C SER A 344 -19.34 14.17 -3.01
N GLN A 345 -20.20 13.23 -3.40
CA GLN A 345 -21.66 13.45 -3.50
C GLN A 345 -22.44 12.92 -2.30
N LEU A 346 -21.76 12.28 -1.34
CA LEU A 346 -22.41 11.68 -0.18
C LEU A 346 -22.90 12.75 0.79
N GLY A 347 -24.24 12.85 0.96
CA GLY A 347 -24.87 13.88 1.80
C GLY A 347 -24.91 13.54 3.29
N SER A 348 -24.93 12.25 3.67
CA SER A 348 -25.07 11.83 5.06
C SER A 348 -24.49 10.45 5.31
N VAL A 349 -23.81 10.30 6.45
CA VAL A 349 -23.26 9.01 6.95
C VAL A 349 -24.08 8.38 8.07
N LYS A 350 -25.25 8.94 8.44
CA LYS A 350 -26.08 8.47 9.56
C LYS A 350 -26.51 7.02 9.48
N ALA A 351 -26.69 6.48 8.28
CA ALA A 351 -27.07 5.09 8.09
C ALA A 351 -26.08 4.10 8.72
N ILE A 352 -24.81 4.48 8.84
CA ILE A 352 -23.75 3.69 9.48
C ILE A 352 -24.11 3.35 10.94
N ASN A 353 -24.81 4.21 11.65
CA ASN A 353 -25.26 3.98 13.03
C ASN A 353 -26.16 2.74 13.19
N SER A 354 -26.74 2.25 12.09
CA SER A 354 -27.63 1.07 12.10
C SER A 354 -26.88 -0.26 11.90
N LEU A 355 -25.58 -0.23 11.60
CA LEU A 355 -24.77 -1.42 11.32
C LEU A 355 -24.25 -2.04 12.62
N SER A 356 -25.09 -2.86 13.28
CA SER A 356 -24.79 -3.37 14.64
C SER A 356 -23.64 -4.38 14.70
N SER A 357 -23.27 -5.01 13.58
CA SER A 357 -22.15 -5.96 13.52
C SER A 357 -20.83 -5.32 13.07
N LEU A 358 -20.85 -4.02 12.77
CA LEU A 358 -19.65 -3.32 12.29
C LEU A 358 -18.51 -3.39 13.32
N ARG A 359 -17.32 -3.79 12.86
CA ARG A 359 -16.06 -3.87 13.62
C ARG A 359 -15.02 -2.89 13.13
N GLU A 360 -15.01 -2.64 11.82
CA GLU A 360 -14.05 -1.79 11.19
C GLU A 360 -14.77 -0.73 10.35
N LEU A 361 -14.41 0.53 10.56
CA LEU A 361 -14.91 1.66 9.80
C LEU A 361 -13.77 2.53 9.31
N THR A 362 -13.69 2.71 7.99
CA THR A 362 -12.85 3.74 7.35
C THR A 362 -13.73 4.73 6.61
N LEU A 363 -13.65 6.00 6.98
CA LEU A 363 -14.19 7.11 6.22
C LEU A 363 -13.03 8.02 5.81
N SER A 364 -12.79 8.23 4.52
CA SER A 364 -11.77 9.14 4.03
C SER A 364 -12.33 10.08 2.96
N GLY A 365 -11.78 11.30 2.92
CA GLY A 365 -12.25 12.35 2.03
C GLY A 365 -12.93 13.51 2.78
N TYR A 366 -13.44 14.46 2.01
CA TYR A 366 -14.07 15.66 2.54
C TYR A 366 -15.57 15.42 2.80
N TYR A 367 -16.04 15.77 4.00
CA TYR A 367 -17.44 15.76 4.39
C TYR A 367 -17.83 17.17 4.85
N GLU A 368 -18.85 17.76 4.23
CA GLU A 368 -19.28 19.13 4.57
C GLU A 368 -19.73 19.28 6.04
N ASN A 369 -20.35 18.23 6.60
CA ASN A 369 -20.84 18.21 7.96
C ASN A 369 -20.44 16.91 8.65
N ALA A 370 -19.68 17.04 9.74
CA ALA A 370 -19.37 15.92 10.62
C ALA A 370 -20.63 15.53 11.43
N GLU A 371 -21.24 14.43 11.06
CA GLU A 371 -22.42 13.89 11.75
C GLU A 371 -22.03 13.02 12.94
N ALA A 372 -22.94 12.93 13.94
CA ALA A 372 -22.69 12.06 15.08
C ALA A 372 -22.74 10.57 14.67
N LEU A 373 -21.67 9.84 15.01
CA LEU A 373 -21.54 8.40 14.81
C LEU A 373 -21.58 7.68 16.16
N THR A 374 -22.51 6.70 16.28
CA THR A 374 -22.64 5.84 17.45
C THR A 374 -22.37 4.39 17.04
N LEU A 375 -21.18 3.90 17.38
CA LEU A 375 -20.57 2.66 16.88
C LEU A 375 -20.17 1.78 18.07
N PRO A 376 -21.12 1.12 18.74
CA PRO A 376 -20.86 0.47 20.04
C PRO A 376 -19.88 -0.70 19.95
N ASN A 377 -19.75 -1.34 18.80
CA ASN A 377 -19.00 -2.57 18.58
C ASN A 377 -17.77 -2.39 17.66
N VAL A 378 -17.54 -1.18 17.15
CA VAL A 378 -16.41 -0.92 16.24
C VAL A 378 -15.12 -0.85 17.04
N GLU A 379 -14.14 -1.65 16.62
CA GLU A 379 -12.84 -1.82 17.25
C GLU A 379 -11.76 -0.99 16.54
N HIS A 380 -11.85 -0.89 15.19
CA HIS A 380 -10.93 -0.11 14.35
C HIS A 380 -11.68 1.01 13.64
N VAL A 381 -11.28 2.25 13.92
CA VAL A 381 -11.92 3.45 13.38
C VAL A 381 -10.88 4.33 12.67
N GLU A 382 -11.12 4.63 11.41
CA GLU A 382 -10.38 5.64 10.66
C GLU A 382 -11.36 6.65 10.08
N ILE A 383 -11.25 7.93 10.48
CA ILE A 383 -12.20 8.98 10.09
C ILE A 383 -11.50 10.34 9.99
N PRO A 384 -12.10 11.31 9.28
CA PRO A 384 -11.67 12.69 9.35
C PRO A 384 -11.75 13.22 10.78
N SER A 385 -10.78 14.02 11.18
CA SER A 385 -10.66 14.57 12.55
C SER A 385 -11.91 15.35 12.99
N SER A 386 -12.63 15.95 12.05
CA SER A 386 -13.87 16.70 12.28
C SER A 386 -14.97 15.85 12.94
N PHE A 387 -14.98 14.53 12.73
CA PHE A 387 -15.96 13.63 13.34
C PHE A 387 -15.68 13.32 14.81
N LEU A 388 -14.46 13.58 15.32
CA LEU A 388 -14.08 13.17 16.67
C LEU A 388 -15.09 13.62 17.74
N THR A 389 -15.58 14.85 17.69
CA THR A 389 -16.50 15.39 18.70
C THR A 389 -17.80 14.59 18.78
N GLY A 390 -18.36 14.19 17.61
CA GLY A 390 -19.61 13.44 17.50
C GLY A 390 -19.46 11.91 17.58
N LEU A 391 -18.24 11.39 17.58
CA LEU A 391 -17.98 9.95 17.59
C LEU A 391 -18.21 9.32 18.97
N LYS A 392 -18.93 8.21 19.04
CA LYS A 392 -19.11 7.34 20.20
C LYS A 392 -18.76 5.90 19.78
N ALA A 393 -17.56 5.45 20.11
CA ALA A 393 -17.06 4.10 19.82
C ALA A 393 -16.34 3.51 21.06
N PRO A 394 -17.10 3.07 22.09
CA PRO A 394 -16.50 2.65 23.37
C PRO A 394 -15.71 1.35 23.29
N ALA A 395 -15.85 0.59 22.21
CA ALA A 395 -15.08 -0.63 21.97
C ALA A 395 -13.78 -0.39 21.20
N ALA A 396 -13.57 0.84 20.69
CA ALA A 396 -12.42 1.14 19.83
C ALA A 396 -11.09 0.91 20.57
N THR A 397 -10.26 0.09 19.97
CA THR A 397 -8.86 -0.17 20.36
C THR A 397 -7.88 0.57 19.46
N SER A 398 -8.28 0.85 18.22
CA SER A 398 -7.49 1.62 17.26
C SER A 398 -8.31 2.78 16.69
N LEU A 399 -7.73 3.97 16.70
CA LEU A 399 -8.32 5.19 16.14
C LEU A 399 -7.31 5.93 15.27
N THR A 400 -7.68 6.16 14.01
CA THR A 400 -6.94 7.02 13.10
C THR A 400 -7.78 8.25 12.78
N LEU A 401 -7.21 9.43 13.01
CA LEU A 401 -7.81 10.72 12.68
C LEU A 401 -7.01 11.38 11.56
N ARG A 402 -7.67 11.67 10.44
CA ARG A 402 -7.01 12.25 9.26
C ARG A 402 -7.53 13.62 8.93
N GLY A 403 -6.64 14.47 8.43
CA GLY A 403 -6.96 15.79 7.90
C GLY A 403 -7.64 16.69 8.91
N GLY A 404 -7.90 17.90 8.50
CA GLY A 404 -8.67 18.87 9.26
C GLY A 404 -8.01 20.24 9.25
N SER A 405 -8.73 21.23 8.70
CA SER A 405 -8.35 22.62 8.84
C SER A 405 -8.70 23.08 10.24
N GLY A 406 -7.66 23.44 11.03
CA GLY A 406 -7.81 24.00 12.35
C GLY A 406 -7.31 23.12 13.49
N GLU A 407 -7.77 23.43 14.71
CA GLU A 407 -7.30 22.81 15.95
C GLU A 407 -7.98 21.48 16.24
N LEU A 408 -7.22 20.40 16.40
CA LEU A 408 -7.68 19.12 16.95
C LEU A 408 -7.41 19.09 18.46
N ASN A 409 -8.48 19.15 19.26
CA ASN A 409 -8.42 19.09 20.71
C ASN A 409 -8.53 17.64 21.21
N LEU A 410 -7.44 17.08 21.70
CA LEU A 410 -7.36 15.69 22.15
C LEU A 410 -8.12 15.40 23.45
N ALA A 411 -8.62 16.42 24.19
CA ALA A 411 -9.46 16.19 25.35
C ALA A 411 -10.75 15.40 25.02
N ALA A 412 -11.19 15.45 23.76
CA ALA A 412 -12.32 14.65 23.28
C ALA A 412 -12.05 13.13 23.25
N LEU A 413 -10.80 12.67 23.40
CA LEU A 413 -10.43 11.25 23.41
C LEU A 413 -10.75 10.54 24.72
N GLY A 414 -11.00 11.25 25.84
CA GLY A 414 -11.29 10.62 27.14
C GLY A 414 -12.51 9.68 27.17
N LYS A 415 -13.28 9.62 26.07
CA LYS A 415 -14.43 8.71 25.89
C LYS A 415 -14.07 7.35 25.26
N PHE A 416 -12.77 7.09 24.98
CA PHE A 416 -12.27 5.83 24.38
C PHE A 416 -11.42 5.03 25.40
N PRO A 417 -12.03 4.37 26.39
CA PRO A 417 -11.29 3.77 27.50
C PRO A 417 -10.42 2.56 27.12
N LYS A 418 -10.63 1.98 25.94
CA LYS A 418 -9.92 0.81 25.45
C LYS A 418 -8.90 1.13 24.37
N LEU A 419 -8.68 2.42 24.09
CA LEU A 419 -7.80 2.82 22.99
C LEU A 419 -6.36 2.42 23.28
N GLU A 420 -5.80 1.59 22.43
CA GLU A 420 -4.43 1.05 22.47
C GLU A 420 -3.53 1.75 21.45
N GLN A 421 -4.11 2.11 20.31
CA GLN A 421 -3.39 2.73 19.20
C GLN A 421 -4.09 4.01 18.74
N LEU A 422 -3.34 5.09 18.63
CA LEU A 422 -3.81 6.37 18.08
C LEU A 422 -2.89 6.80 16.94
N SER A 423 -3.46 7.09 15.78
CA SER A 423 -2.77 7.67 14.64
C SER A 423 -3.39 9.02 14.28
N LEU A 424 -2.56 10.04 14.10
CA LEU A 424 -2.94 11.40 13.72
C LEU A 424 -2.20 11.77 12.45
N SER A 425 -2.89 12.19 11.40
CA SER A 425 -2.27 12.47 10.10
C SER A 425 -2.82 13.74 9.49
N GLU A 426 -1.94 14.57 8.94
CA GLU A 426 -2.32 15.80 8.21
C GLU A 426 -3.14 16.77 9.06
N ILE A 427 -2.78 16.95 10.35
CA ILE A 427 -3.49 17.84 11.29
C ILE A 427 -2.75 19.18 11.41
N ASP A 428 -3.42 20.29 11.07
CA ASP A 428 -2.82 21.63 11.09
C ASP A 428 -2.32 22.04 12.50
N GLU A 429 -3.09 21.74 13.55
CA GLU A 429 -2.72 22.02 14.92
C GLU A 429 -3.30 20.98 15.89
N ILE A 430 -2.44 20.29 16.64
CA ILE A 430 -2.83 19.33 17.70
C ILE A 430 -2.64 20.03 19.06
N THR A 431 -3.68 19.98 19.91
CA THR A 431 -3.66 20.58 21.24
C THR A 431 -4.15 19.64 22.33
N ARG A 432 -3.86 19.97 23.60
CA ARG A 432 -4.21 19.17 24.77
C ARG A 432 -3.58 17.78 24.75
N LEU A 433 -2.32 17.68 24.33
CA LEU A 433 -1.54 16.43 24.34
C LEU A 433 -1.54 15.74 25.71
N GLY A 434 -1.50 16.50 26.80
CA GLY A 434 -1.59 15.95 28.16
C GLY A 434 -2.90 15.22 28.47
N ALA A 435 -3.96 15.37 27.65
CA ALA A 435 -5.19 14.61 27.83
C ALA A 435 -4.99 13.12 27.51
N LEU A 436 -3.95 12.75 26.74
CA LEU A 436 -3.60 11.37 26.44
C LEU A 436 -3.21 10.58 27.70
N ASP A 437 -2.71 11.21 28.76
CA ASP A 437 -2.46 10.57 30.06
C ASP A 437 -3.74 9.95 30.67
N GLY A 438 -4.91 10.41 30.25
CA GLY A 438 -6.22 9.87 30.64
C GLY A 438 -6.63 8.59 29.89
N LEU A 439 -5.82 8.07 28.97
CA LEU A 439 -6.06 6.87 28.19
C LEU A 439 -5.15 5.72 28.69
N PRO A 440 -5.60 4.92 29.66
CA PRO A 440 -4.69 4.00 30.38
C PRO A 440 -4.17 2.84 29.52
N SER A 441 -4.84 2.53 28.42
CA SER A 441 -4.47 1.43 27.52
C SER A 441 -3.64 1.90 26.32
N LEU A 442 -3.42 3.23 26.14
CA LEU A 442 -2.75 3.75 24.96
C LEU A 442 -1.25 3.41 25.00
N GLU A 443 -0.82 2.52 24.13
CA GLU A 443 0.57 2.07 24.04
C GLU A 443 1.30 2.62 22.81
N THR A 444 0.56 2.84 21.70
CA THR A 444 1.14 3.28 20.44
C THR A 444 0.55 4.61 19.97
N LEU A 445 1.41 5.56 19.66
CA LEU A 445 1.05 6.87 19.12
C LEU A 445 1.85 7.16 17.85
N ASN A 446 1.14 7.33 16.74
CA ASN A 446 1.73 7.67 15.44
C ASN A 446 1.24 9.06 15.02
N ILE A 447 2.13 9.93 14.61
CA ILE A 447 1.81 11.27 14.13
C ILE A 447 2.53 11.51 12.80
N TYR A 448 1.77 11.89 11.78
CA TYR A 448 2.27 12.09 10.41
C TYR A 448 1.88 13.49 9.92
N ASP A 449 2.80 14.20 9.29
CA ASP A 449 2.59 15.53 8.68
C ASP A 449 1.66 16.44 9.51
N SER A 450 1.96 16.59 10.81
CA SER A 450 1.08 17.27 11.73
C SER A 450 1.85 18.27 12.61
N SER A 451 1.14 19.28 13.12
CA SER A 451 1.77 20.37 13.87
C SER A 451 1.41 20.32 15.35
N LEU A 452 2.44 20.37 16.20
CA LEU A 452 2.35 20.33 17.65
C LEU A 452 3.00 21.60 18.26
N TYR A 453 2.56 22.77 17.81
CA TYR A 453 3.24 24.03 18.16
C TYR A 453 3.15 24.41 19.66
N LYS A 454 2.16 23.92 20.40
CA LYS A 454 1.89 24.43 21.76
C LYS A 454 2.34 23.50 22.88
N GLU A 455 2.41 22.22 22.71
CA GLU A 455 2.57 21.27 23.81
C GLU A 455 3.46 20.08 23.47
N SER A 456 4.46 20.25 22.57
CA SER A 456 5.33 19.14 22.15
C SER A 456 6.04 18.44 23.31
N ASP A 457 6.38 19.19 24.38
CA ASP A 457 6.97 18.63 25.60
C ASP A 457 6.07 17.58 26.27
N ALA A 458 4.75 17.74 26.21
CA ALA A 458 3.81 16.80 26.82
C ALA A 458 3.86 15.43 26.12
N LEU A 459 4.11 15.40 24.80
CA LEU A 459 4.21 14.18 24.00
C LEU A 459 5.27 13.21 24.57
N PHE A 460 6.43 13.74 24.95
CA PHE A 460 7.56 12.96 25.45
C PHE A 460 7.51 12.68 26.97
N ARG A 461 6.43 13.09 27.64
CA ARG A 461 6.19 12.84 29.07
C ARG A 461 5.03 11.91 29.35
N LEU A 462 4.42 11.34 28.29
CA LEU A 462 3.32 10.37 28.42
C LEU A 462 3.80 9.13 29.17
N LYS A 463 2.98 8.64 30.13
CA LYS A 463 3.38 7.62 31.09
C LYS A 463 3.03 6.19 30.67
N GLN A 464 2.25 6.02 29.60
CA GLN A 464 1.76 4.74 29.14
C GLN A 464 2.19 4.42 27.72
N VAL A 465 2.61 5.43 26.93
CA VAL A 465 3.00 5.24 25.53
C VAL A 465 4.37 4.59 25.46
N LYS A 466 4.43 3.41 24.88
CA LYS A 466 5.67 2.62 24.66
C LYS A 466 6.28 2.88 23.30
N SER A 467 5.45 3.15 22.29
CA SER A 467 5.90 3.39 20.91
C SER A 467 5.38 4.75 20.43
N LEU A 468 6.30 5.61 20.00
CA LEU A 468 6.02 6.91 19.43
C LEU A 468 6.70 7.04 18.07
N LEU A 469 5.89 7.26 17.04
CA LEU A 469 6.35 7.63 15.71
C LEU A 469 5.91 9.07 15.41
N CYS A 470 6.83 9.87 14.90
CA CYS A 470 6.60 11.25 14.46
C CYS A 470 7.30 11.46 13.13
N SER A 471 6.53 11.40 12.04
CA SER A 471 7.04 11.58 10.69
C SER A 471 6.57 12.92 10.13
N GLU A 472 7.49 13.75 9.65
CA GLU A 472 7.25 15.13 9.17
C GLU A 472 6.51 16.04 10.17
N CYS A 473 6.68 15.75 11.48
CA CYS A 473 6.02 16.53 12.53
C CYS A 473 6.69 17.88 12.73
N ARG A 474 5.87 18.91 13.01
CA ARG A 474 6.35 20.24 13.45
C ARG A 474 6.27 20.32 14.96
N LEU A 475 7.42 20.14 15.61
CA LEU A 475 7.57 20.08 17.06
C LEU A 475 8.13 21.41 17.59
N ASN A 476 7.43 22.03 18.57
CA ASN A 476 7.88 23.26 19.22
C ASN A 476 8.07 23.04 20.71
N PHE A 477 9.28 23.24 21.20
CA PHE A 477 9.66 23.05 22.59
C PHE A 477 9.79 24.41 23.30
N GLU A 478 9.32 24.48 24.55
CA GLU A 478 9.49 25.68 25.37
C GLU A 478 10.89 25.76 25.99
N GLN A 479 11.53 24.62 26.26
CA GLN A 479 12.81 24.55 26.95
C GLN A 479 13.74 23.53 26.30
N LYS A 480 15.07 23.74 26.46
CA LYS A 480 16.11 22.78 26.06
C LYS A 480 16.45 21.74 27.13
N SER A 481 15.72 21.73 28.26
CA SER A 481 16.01 20.81 29.36
C SER A 481 15.64 19.36 28.97
N ALA A 482 16.51 18.41 29.35
CA ALA A 482 16.23 17.00 29.14
C ALA A 482 14.89 16.61 29.78
N THR A 483 14.11 15.82 29.02
CA THR A 483 12.89 15.23 29.54
C THR A 483 13.21 13.84 30.09
N GLU A 484 12.56 13.48 31.20
CA GLU A 484 12.67 12.11 31.74
C GLU A 484 11.49 11.29 31.24
N ASN A 485 11.80 10.17 30.59
CA ASN A 485 10.82 9.17 30.21
C ASN A 485 11.40 7.77 30.47
N SER A 486 10.69 6.99 31.29
CA SER A 486 11.07 5.63 31.69
C SER A 486 10.10 4.56 31.15
N VAL A 487 9.28 4.90 30.18
CA VAL A 487 8.24 4.04 29.62
C VAL A 487 8.39 3.86 28.10
N LEU A 488 8.82 4.91 27.40
CA LEU A 488 8.97 4.90 25.96
C LEU A 488 10.09 3.93 25.55
N GLU A 489 9.71 2.88 24.83
CA GLU A 489 10.61 1.82 24.37
C GLU A 489 11.06 2.04 22.92
N HIS A 490 10.19 2.61 22.07
CA HIS A 490 10.46 2.84 20.66
C HIS A 490 10.17 4.30 20.30
N LEU A 491 11.18 4.99 19.77
CA LEU A 491 11.05 6.37 19.28
C LEU A 491 11.54 6.48 17.85
N THR A 492 10.63 6.83 16.96
CA THR A 492 10.92 7.10 15.55
C THR A 492 10.63 8.57 15.24
N LEU A 493 11.64 9.29 14.77
CA LEU A 493 11.57 10.66 14.31
C LEU A 493 12.05 10.70 12.86
N GLU A 494 11.11 10.77 11.93
CA GLU A 494 11.40 10.85 10.49
C GLU A 494 11.21 12.28 10.01
N GLN A 495 12.26 12.89 9.47
CA GLN A 495 12.24 14.26 8.95
C GLN A 495 11.52 15.26 9.88
N PRO A 496 11.83 15.30 11.21
CA PRO A 496 11.14 16.16 12.14
C PRO A 496 11.57 17.63 11.95
N TYR A 497 10.61 18.56 12.08
CA TYR A 497 10.87 19.99 12.10
C TYR A 497 10.86 20.50 13.54
N PHE A 498 12.03 20.87 14.07
CA PHE A 498 12.17 21.37 15.42
C PHE A 498 12.12 22.88 15.50
N SER A 499 11.47 23.39 16.54
CA SER A 499 11.52 24.79 16.94
C SER A 499 11.62 24.92 18.47
N ILE A 500 12.17 26.04 18.95
CA ILE A 500 12.24 26.38 20.36
C ILE A 500 11.64 27.78 20.51
N ASN A 501 10.57 27.90 21.30
CA ASN A 501 9.82 29.17 21.46
C ASN A 501 9.45 29.77 20.07
N ASN A 502 8.98 28.93 19.14
CA ASN A 502 8.62 29.26 17.76
C ASN A 502 9.79 29.76 16.86
N ASN A 503 11.02 29.56 17.28
CA ASN A 503 12.19 29.81 16.44
C ASN A 503 12.70 28.48 15.89
N SER A 504 12.78 28.36 14.57
CA SER A 504 13.25 27.15 13.90
C SER A 504 14.66 26.78 14.34
N VAL A 505 14.89 25.49 14.57
CA VAL A 505 16.21 24.92 14.88
C VAL A 505 16.77 24.35 13.60
N ASN A 506 17.90 24.90 13.12
CA ASN A 506 18.54 24.48 11.88
C ASN A 506 19.50 23.30 12.07
N GLU A 507 20.00 23.10 13.29
CA GLU A 507 20.94 22.03 13.63
C GLU A 507 20.26 21.08 14.62
N VAL A 508 19.94 19.87 14.20
CA VAL A 508 19.23 18.88 15.00
C VAL A 508 19.96 18.54 16.29
N ASP A 509 21.31 18.57 16.29
CA ASP A 509 22.14 18.37 17.49
C ASP A 509 21.79 19.28 18.66
N GLN A 510 21.22 20.47 18.41
CA GLN A 510 20.78 21.38 19.48
C GLN A 510 19.58 20.85 20.25
N MET A 511 18.79 19.95 19.65
CA MET A 511 17.62 19.33 20.26
C MET A 511 17.93 18.01 20.97
N MET A 512 19.00 17.34 20.59
CA MET A 512 19.31 15.99 21.06
C MET A 512 19.48 15.89 22.58
N PRO A 513 20.07 16.88 23.31
CA PRO A 513 20.12 16.84 24.77
C PRO A 513 18.75 16.74 25.45
N TYR A 514 17.67 17.15 24.76
CA TYR A 514 16.30 17.00 25.26
C TYR A 514 15.91 15.53 25.46
N PHE A 515 16.43 14.63 24.62
CA PHE A 515 16.11 13.20 24.63
C PHE A 515 17.08 12.36 25.50
N ALA A 516 18.06 12.97 26.17
CA ALA A 516 19.14 12.26 26.85
C ALA A 516 18.70 11.33 28.01
N ASN A 517 17.54 11.57 28.63
CA ASN A 517 17.06 10.82 29.80
C ASN A 517 15.89 9.86 29.50
N MET A 518 15.89 9.25 28.32
CA MET A 518 14.90 8.23 27.93
C MET A 518 15.42 6.83 28.29
N SER A 519 15.31 6.44 29.56
CA SER A 519 16.00 5.27 30.11
C SER A 519 15.45 3.91 29.68
N ALA A 520 14.21 3.85 29.22
CA ALA A 520 13.57 2.60 28.75
C ALA A 520 13.74 2.35 27.24
N LEU A 521 14.36 3.28 26.52
CA LEU A 521 14.41 3.25 25.06
C LEU A 521 15.23 2.06 24.56
N ARG A 522 14.58 1.20 23.73
CA ARG A 522 15.17 0.02 23.09
C ARG A 522 15.49 0.24 21.62
N SER A 523 14.67 1.06 20.93
CA SER A 523 14.87 1.38 19.53
C SER A 523 14.73 2.89 19.31
N PHE A 524 15.67 3.43 18.52
CA PHE A 524 15.65 4.84 18.13
C PHE A 524 15.93 4.99 16.63
N THR A 525 15.07 5.75 15.98
CA THR A 525 15.21 6.09 14.55
C THR A 525 15.27 7.61 14.40
N LEU A 526 16.32 8.11 13.75
CA LEU A 526 16.45 9.49 13.28
C LEU A 526 17.25 9.50 11.99
N GLN A 527 16.55 9.56 10.89
CA GLN A 527 17.13 9.49 9.54
C GLN A 527 17.02 10.84 8.83
N ASP A 528 17.89 11.07 7.80
CA ASP A 528 17.85 12.23 6.91
C ASP A 528 17.81 13.60 7.64
N SER A 529 18.44 13.69 8.84
CA SER A 529 18.27 14.81 9.77
C SER A 529 19.54 15.63 10.01
N ASN A 530 20.64 15.31 9.33
CA ASN A 530 21.92 15.97 9.50
C ASN A 530 22.49 15.91 10.95
N LEU A 531 22.15 14.85 11.71
CA LEU A 531 22.68 14.57 13.04
C LEU A 531 24.19 14.32 12.98
N ALA A 532 24.99 14.98 13.83
CA ALA A 532 26.44 14.82 13.85
C ALA A 532 26.97 14.20 15.15
N SER A 533 26.36 14.50 16.32
CA SER A 533 26.82 14.04 17.64
C SER A 533 25.87 13.02 18.27
N LEU A 534 26.46 11.96 18.84
CA LEU A 534 25.73 10.90 19.56
C LEU A 534 25.90 11.00 21.09
N GLU A 535 26.51 12.06 21.63
CA GLU A 535 26.82 12.20 23.07
C GLU A 535 25.56 12.14 23.96
N PHE A 536 24.41 12.58 23.45
CA PHE A 536 23.15 12.54 24.20
C PHE A 536 22.67 11.12 24.51
N MET A 537 23.15 10.09 23.77
CA MET A 537 22.76 8.69 23.97
C MET A 537 23.49 8.01 25.14
N SER A 538 24.45 8.67 25.79
CA SER A 538 25.30 8.06 26.84
C SER A 538 24.52 7.41 28.00
N ASN A 539 23.28 7.83 28.26
CA ASN A 539 22.42 7.31 29.32
C ASN A 539 21.42 6.25 28.85
N TRP A 540 21.41 5.88 27.56
CA TRP A 540 20.45 4.94 26.99
C TRP A 540 20.88 3.49 27.21
N GLN A 541 20.77 3.00 28.43
CA GLN A 541 21.31 1.72 28.83
C GLN A 541 20.53 0.51 28.27
N ALA A 542 19.26 0.70 27.90
CA ALA A 542 18.38 -0.36 27.36
C ALA A 542 18.35 -0.41 25.83
N ILE A 543 19.11 0.47 25.14
CA ILE A 543 19.03 0.56 23.66
C ILE A 543 19.59 -0.69 22.99
N GLU A 544 18.83 -1.27 22.10
CA GLU A 544 19.15 -2.49 21.35
C GLU A 544 19.41 -2.21 19.87
N GLU A 545 18.68 -1.23 19.29
CA GLU A 545 18.70 -0.96 17.86
C GLU A 545 18.69 0.54 17.54
N LEU A 546 19.55 0.96 16.59
CA LEU A 546 19.68 2.35 16.16
C LEU A 546 19.60 2.45 14.63
N HIS A 547 18.67 3.26 14.13
CA HIS A 547 18.53 3.63 12.73
C HIS A 547 18.93 5.09 12.54
N LEU A 548 20.13 5.32 12.02
CA LEU A 548 20.78 6.62 11.93
C LEU A 548 21.25 6.94 10.50
N GLU A 549 20.62 6.35 9.50
CA GLU A 549 20.99 6.48 8.09
C GLU A 549 20.90 7.94 7.61
N ASN A 550 21.74 8.27 6.64
CA ASN A 550 21.75 9.57 5.95
C ASN A 550 21.89 10.77 6.89
N ASN A 551 22.83 10.68 7.85
CA ASN A 551 23.17 11.75 8.77
C ASN A 551 24.61 12.25 8.56
N ALA A 552 25.08 13.16 9.41
CA ALA A 552 26.45 13.71 9.37
C ALA A 552 27.39 13.07 10.41
N ILE A 553 27.09 11.85 10.88
CA ILE A 553 27.80 11.18 11.94
C ILE A 553 29.20 10.77 11.44
N SER A 554 30.25 11.16 12.19
CA SER A 554 31.64 10.79 11.91
C SER A 554 32.29 10.01 13.07
N ASN A 555 31.79 10.14 14.30
CA ASN A 555 32.30 9.48 15.49
C ASN A 555 31.18 8.73 16.21
N ILE A 556 31.42 7.43 16.50
CA ILE A 556 30.48 6.54 17.18
C ILE A 556 31.03 6.00 18.51
N GLU A 557 32.03 6.65 19.12
CA GLU A 557 32.60 6.19 20.38
C GLU A 557 31.58 6.04 21.51
N THR A 558 30.60 6.93 21.59
CA THR A 558 29.50 6.88 22.57
C THR A 558 28.77 5.55 22.53
N LEU A 559 28.58 4.97 21.34
CA LEU A 559 27.85 3.71 21.18
C LEU A 559 28.58 2.51 21.83
N SER A 560 29.89 2.58 21.99
CA SER A 560 30.67 1.52 22.68
C SER A 560 30.37 1.39 24.18
N GLN A 561 29.68 2.40 24.76
CA GLN A 561 29.28 2.44 26.17
C GLN A 561 27.88 1.91 26.41
N LEU A 562 27.13 1.54 25.37
CA LEU A 562 25.76 1.07 25.43
C LEU A 562 25.74 -0.46 25.56
N PRO A 563 25.37 -1.02 26.73
CA PRO A 563 25.62 -2.43 27.05
C PRO A 563 24.72 -3.39 26.26
N ASP A 564 23.51 -2.99 25.92
CA ASP A 564 22.49 -3.83 25.28
C ASP A 564 22.41 -3.63 23.76
N LEU A 565 23.25 -2.74 23.18
CA LEU A 565 23.23 -2.42 21.75
C LEU A 565 23.61 -3.64 20.91
N GLN A 566 22.75 -4.00 19.97
CA GLN A 566 22.87 -5.17 19.08
C GLN A 566 23.03 -4.77 17.62
N LYS A 567 22.29 -3.74 17.16
CA LYS A 567 22.26 -3.34 15.76
C LYS A 567 22.38 -1.84 15.60
N VAL A 568 23.18 -1.41 14.61
CA VAL A 568 23.31 0.00 14.23
C VAL A 568 23.30 0.12 12.71
N TYR A 569 22.40 0.92 12.18
CA TYR A 569 22.29 1.23 10.76
C TYR A 569 22.86 2.63 10.50
N LEU A 570 23.93 2.71 9.70
CA LEU A 570 24.73 3.92 9.46
C LEU A 570 24.95 4.29 7.98
N PRO A 571 24.31 3.66 6.98
CA PRO A 571 24.50 4.08 5.59
C PRO A 571 24.30 5.58 5.41
N GLY A 572 25.04 6.19 4.48
CA GLY A 572 24.96 7.63 4.25
C GLY A 572 25.66 8.52 5.28
N ASN A 573 26.39 7.93 6.26
CA ASN A 573 27.22 8.65 7.23
C ASN A 573 28.71 8.59 6.89
N SER A 574 29.53 9.45 7.52
CA SER A 574 30.97 9.52 7.30
C SER A 574 31.78 8.87 8.45
N VAL A 575 31.29 7.77 9.00
CA VAL A 575 31.89 7.10 10.17
C VAL A 575 33.28 6.53 9.85
N GLN A 576 34.28 6.91 10.66
CA GLN A 576 35.66 6.52 10.49
C GLN A 576 36.13 5.46 11.49
N ASN A 577 35.46 5.30 12.63
CA ASN A 577 35.88 4.49 13.76
C ASN A 577 34.95 3.31 14.07
N LYS A 578 34.42 2.61 13.04
CA LYS A 578 33.50 1.45 13.23
C LYS A 578 34.06 0.36 14.13
N SER A 579 35.40 0.24 14.20
CA SER A 579 36.08 -0.77 15.01
C SER A 579 35.98 -0.57 16.54
N VAL A 580 35.42 0.57 17.02
CA VAL A 580 35.19 0.80 18.45
C VAL A 580 34.01 -0.02 18.99
N LEU A 581 33.14 -0.49 18.12
CA LEU A 581 32.06 -1.38 18.51
C LEU A 581 32.54 -2.81 18.60
N GLY A 582 32.19 -3.51 19.68
CA GLY A 582 32.55 -4.90 19.91
C GLY A 582 31.96 -5.85 18.86
N THR A 583 32.49 -7.07 18.77
CA THR A 583 32.06 -8.11 17.80
C THR A 583 30.59 -8.57 18.00
N GLY A 584 29.95 -8.14 19.08
CA GLY A 584 28.53 -8.45 19.35
C GLY A 584 27.54 -7.45 18.74
N VAL A 585 28.03 -6.33 18.16
CA VAL A 585 27.16 -5.31 17.53
C VAL A 585 27.24 -5.45 16.02
N HIS A 586 26.09 -5.65 15.38
CA HIS A 586 25.98 -5.64 13.92
C HIS A 586 25.90 -4.19 13.42
N VAL A 587 26.86 -3.82 12.56
CA VAL A 587 26.92 -2.48 11.94
C VAL A 587 26.66 -2.62 10.44
N TYR A 588 25.56 -2.04 10.00
CA TYR A 588 25.13 -2.04 8.60
C TYR A 588 25.55 -0.77 7.89
#